data_e93cf29d24112448800b8ec9d3ba3be5
#
_entry.id   e93cf29d24112448800b8ec9d3ba3be5
#
_cell.length_a   1.000
_cell.length_b   1.000
_cell.length_c   1.000
_cell.angle_alpha   90.00
_cell.angle_beta   90.00
_cell.angle_gamma   90.00
#
_symmetry.space_group_name_H-M   'P 1'
#
loop_
_entity.id
_entity.type
_entity.pdbx_description
1 polymer ?
#
loop_
_entity_poly.entity_id
_entity_poly.type
_entity_poly.pdbx_seq_one_letter_code
_entity_poly.pdbx_strand_id
1 'polypeptide(L)'
;MTDYELLSQQISSLAEDENFFIPVLSNASAILYENIEDINWAGFYLMDKGSLMLGPFQGKVACIRIPLGKGVCGTAAKEDRTVLVEDVHKFAGHIACDAASNSEIVIPIHCNGKVIGVLDIDSTSFDRFKFEDQVGLEKFVRALEGNTDFCRYNGTREGQFKEQ
;
A
#
# COMPACT_ATOMS: atom_id res chain seq x y z
N MET A 1 -10.37 18.55 -2.84
CA MET A 1 -10.57 17.22 -3.51
C MET A 1 -9.24 16.80 -4.10
N THR A 2 -8.76 15.61 -3.77
CA THR A 2 -7.45 15.10 -4.23
C THR A 2 -7.48 14.83 -5.73
N ASP A 3 -6.49 15.34 -6.45
CA ASP A 3 -6.32 15.09 -7.89
C ASP A 3 -5.49 13.81 -8.12
N TYR A 4 -6.13 12.66 -8.03
CA TYR A 4 -5.49 11.35 -8.19
C TYR A 4 -4.90 11.12 -9.58
N GLU A 5 -5.40 11.82 -10.61
CA GLU A 5 -4.83 11.80 -11.96
C GLU A 5 -3.43 12.40 -11.94
N LEU A 6 -3.30 13.59 -11.36
CA LEU A 6 -2.01 14.27 -11.22
C LEU A 6 -1.02 13.42 -10.40
N LEU A 7 -1.47 12.84 -9.29
CA LEU A 7 -0.60 11.98 -8.46
C LEU A 7 -0.11 10.74 -9.24
N SER A 8 -0.97 10.14 -10.05
CA SER A 8 -0.61 9.01 -10.91
C SER A 8 0.42 9.40 -11.97
N GLN A 9 0.30 10.59 -12.55
CA GLN A 9 1.28 11.12 -13.51
C GLN A 9 2.62 11.44 -12.84
N GLN A 10 2.60 12.02 -11.64
CA GLN A 10 3.81 12.32 -10.87
C GLN A 10 4.61 11.06 -10.56
N ILE A 11 3.97 10.00 -10.06
CA ILE A 11 4.69 8.77 -9.74
C ILE A 11 5.20 8.05 -10.99
N SER A 12 4.46 8.09 -12.09
CA SER A 12 4.90 7.54 -13.37
C SER A 12 6.17 8.24 -13.87
N SER A 13 6.20 9.59 -13.79
CA SER A 13 7.37 10.37 -14.18
C SER A 13 8.59 10.11 -13.29
N LEU A 14 8.39 9.97 -11.96
CA LEU A 14 9.48 9.67 -11.03
C LEU A 14 10.06 8.26 -11.21
N ALA A 15 9.27 7.31 -11.72
CA ALA A 15 9.70 5.94 -11.97
C ALA A 15 10.28 5.72 -13.38
N GLU A 16 10.24 6.72 -14.26
CA GLU A 16 10.65 6.58 -15.67
C GLU A 16 12.13 6.20 -15.81
N ASP A 17 13.01 6.85 -15.03
CA ASP A 17 14.46 6.61 -15.07
C ASP A 17 14.94 5.58 -14.05
N GLU A 18 14.15 5.30 -13.02
CA GLU A 18 14.48 4.37 -11.94
C GLU A 18 13.23 3.63 -11.46
N ASN A 19 13.12 2.39 -11.87
CA ASN A 19 11.96 1.54 -11.56
C ASN A 19 12.20 0.58 -10.38
N PHE A 20 13.32 0.69 -9.67
CA PHE A 20 13.58 -0.12 -8.49
C PHE A 20 12.55 0.21 -7.39
N PHE A 21 11.95 -0.82 -6.80
CA PHE A 21 10.75 -0.65 -5.98
C PHE A 21 10.95 0.22 -4.73
N ILE A 22 12.10 0.18 -4.05
CA ILE A 22 12.30 0.95 -2.81
C ILE A 22 12.20 2.47 -3.03
N PRO A 23 12.97 3.11 -3.93
CA PRO A 23 12.86 4.55 -4.15
C PRO A 23 11.50 4.94 -4.72
N VAL A 24 10.92 4.13 -5.61
CA VAL A 24 9.59 4.41 -6.17
C VAL A 24 8.51 4.39 -5.08
N LEU A 25 8.47 3.37 -4.23
CA LEU A 25 7.49 3.28 -3.13
C LEU A 25 7.72 4.35 -2.05
N SER A 26 8.98 4.74 -1.81
CA SER A 26 9.30 5.83 -0.87
C SER A 26 8.72 7.15 -1.37
N ASN A 27 8.91 7.49 -2.65
CA ASN A 27 8.33 8.69 -3.26
C ASN A 27 6.80 8.60 -3.37
N ALA A 28 6.27 7.42 -3.69
CA ALA A 28 4.82 7.20 -3.72
C ALA A 28 4.16 7.47 -2.36
N SER A 29 4.77 6.98 -1.28
CA SER A 29 4.29 7.24 0.10
C SER A 29 4.29 8.73 0.41
N ALA A 30 5.34 9.45 0.02
CA ALA A 30 5.46 10.89 0.24
C ALA A 30 4.40 11.66 -0.56
N ILE A 31 4.23 11.36 -1.85
CA ILE A 31 3.23 11.99 -2.72
C ILE A 31 1.83 11.84 -2.11
N LEU A 32 1.46 10.62 -1.71
CA LEU A 32 0.14 10.36 -1.12
C LEU A 32 -0.04 11.11 0.19
N TYR A 33 0.96 11.04 1.09
CA TYR A 33 0.90 11.66 2.41
C TYR A 33 0.79 13.20 2.35
N GLU A 34 1.47 13.83 1.40
CA GLU A 34 1.46 15.29 1.22
C GLU A 34 0.19 15.81 0.55
N ASN A 35 -0.48 15.01 -0.29
CA ASN A 35 -1.55 15.48 -1.16
C ASN A 35 -2.95 14.98 -0.78
N ILE A 36 -3.05 13.96 0.06
CA ILE A 36 -4.34 13.49 0.58
C ILE A 36 -4.57 14.12 1.94
N GLU A 37 -5.61 14.93 2.04
CA GLU A 37 -5.98 15.59 3.28
C GLU A 37 -6.59 14.58 4.27
N ASP A 38 -6.43 14.87 5.57
CA ASP A 38 -7.04 14.11 6.66
C ASP A 38 -6.66 12.63 6.69
N ILE A 39 -5.37 12.36 6.49
CA ILE A 39 -4.77 11.05 6.71
C ILE A 39 -3.65 11.13 7.75
N ASN A 40 -3.37 10.04 8.45
CA ASN A 40 -2.30 9.96 9.43
C ASN A 40 -1.22 8.94 9.08
N TRP A 41 -1.43 8.12 8.04
CA TRP A 41 -0.47 7.15 7.54
C TRP A 41 -0.71 6.82 6.07
N ALA A 42 0.35 6.67 5.30
CA ALA A 42 0.29 6.19 3.92
C ALA A 42 1.55 5.40 3.58
N GLY A 43 1.41 4.16 3.16
CA GLY A 43 2.57 3.32 2.88
C GLY A 43 2.24 1.96 2.33
N PHE A 44 3.26 1.10 2.34
CA PHE A 44 3.23 -0.18 1.65
C PHE A 44 3.60 -1.32 2.59
N TYR A 45 2.88 -2.42 2.45
CA TYR A 45 3.29 -3.72 2.95
C TYR A 45 3.56 -4.64 1.78
N LEU A 46 4.68 -5.36 1.82
CA LEU A 46 5.11 -6.25 0.75
C LEU A 46 5.05 -7.72 1.18
N MET A 47 4.69 -8.59 0.26
CA MET A 47 4.59 -10.03 0.53
C MET A 47 5.96 -10.63 0.81
N ASP A 48 6.11 -11.30 1.95
CA ASP A 48 7.30 -12.03 2.33
C ASP A 48 6.94 -13.33 3.05
N LYS A 49 7.25 -14.48 2.43
CA LYS A 49 7.05 -15.82 3.01
C LYS A 49 5.65 -16.06 3.59
N GLY A 50 4.60 -15.62 2.85
CA GLY A 50 3.21 -15.85 3.24
C GLY A 50 2.67 -14.87 4.30
N SER A 51 3.37 -13.78 4.56
CA SER A 51 2.91 -12.65 5.39
C SER A 51 3.22 -11.33 4.69
N LEU A 52 2.59 -10.25 5.14
CA LEU A 52 2.94 -8.90 4.75
C LEU A 52 4.04 -8.36 5.66
N MET A 53 5.04 -7.72 5.07
CA MET A 53 6.15 -7.08 5.75
C MET A 53 6.13 -5.59 5.45
N LEU A 54 6.33 -4.75 6.48
CA LEU A 54 6.38 -3.30 6.36
C LEU A 54 7.41 -2.87 5.32
N GLY A 55 6.97 -2.07 4.37
CA GLY A 55 7.78 -1.40 3.34
C GLY A 55 7.88 0.10 3.58
N PRO A 56 8.19 0.89 2.55
CA PRO A 56 8.25 2.35 2.64
C PRO A 56 6.91 2.96 3.04
N PHE A 57 6.93 3.94 3.94
CA PHE A 57 5.74 4.63 4.44
C PHE A 57 6.04 6.03 4.97
N GLN A 58 4.99 6.82 5.15
CA GLN A 58 4.96 8.09 5.89
C GLN A 58 3.94 7.99 7.02
N GLY A 59 4.30 8.49 8.20
CA GLY A 59 3.47 8.45 9.39
C GLY A 59 4.22 7.90 10.61
N LYS A 60 3.47 7.48 11.64
CA LYS A 60 4.04 6.87 12.84
C LYS A 60 4.54 5.45 12.58
N VAL A 61 5.37 4.94 13.48
CA VAL A 61 5.81 3.53 13.49
C VAL A 61 4.61 2.59 13.40
N ALA A 62 4.76 1.49 12.67
CA ALA A 62 3.69 0.56 12.34
C ALA A 62 4.09 -0.90 12.63
N CYS A 63 3.13 -1.81 12.51
CA CYS A 63 3.38 -3.25 12.65
C CYS A 63 4.40 -3.69 11.59
N ILE A 64 5.39 -4.50 12.00
CA ILE A 64 6.43 -4.96 11.08
C ILE A 64 5.92 -6.10 10.20
N ARG A 65 5.11 -7.01 10.75
CA ARG A 65 4.53 -8.15 10.02
C ARG A 65 3.04 -8.31 10.29
N ILE A 66 2.30 -8.60 9.24
CA ILE A 66 0.86 -8.87 9.28
C ILE A 66 0.60 -10.20 8.59
N PRO A 67 0.04 -11.21 9.30
CA PRO A 67 -0.34 -12.47 8.68
C PRO A 67 -1.44 -12.28 7.63
N LEU A 68 -1.40 -13.05 6.55
CA LEU A 68 -2.48 -13.06 5.56
C LEU A 68 -3.82 -13.42 6.20
N GLY A 69 -4.86 -12.67 5.84
CA GLY A 69 -6.20 -12.83 6.37
C GLY A 69 -6.41 -12.24 7.77
N LYS A 70 -5.42 -11.50 8.30
CA LYS A 70 -5.53 -10.79 9.58
C LYS A 70 -5.50 -9.28 9.37
N GLY A 71 -6.37 -8.56 10.10
CA GLY A 71 -6.54 -7.13 9.93
C GLY A 71 -7.04 -6.75 8.54
N VAL A 72 -7.07 -5.45 8.25
CA VAL A 72 -7.54 -4.94 6.95
C VAL A 72 -6.54 -5.27 5.85
N CYS A 73 -5.25 -4.98 6.07
CA CYS A 73 -4.18 -5.29 5.11
C CYS A 73 -4.10 -6.78 4.76
N GLY A 74 -4.08 -7.66 5.79
CA GLY A 74 -4.02 -9.11 5.57
C GLY A 74 -5.25 -9.66 4.86
N THR A 75 -6.43 -9.09 5.10
CA THR A 75 -7.68 -9.44 4.43
C THR A 75 -7.64 -9.01 2.97
N ALA A 76 -7.26 -7.76 2.67
CA ALA A 76 -7.16 -7.26 1.30
C ALA A 76 -6.19 -8.11 0.46
N ALA A 77 -5.02 -8.44 1.02
CA ALA A 77 -4.03 -9.27 0.33
C ALA A 77 -4.52 -10.70 0.08
N LYS A 78 -5.21 -11.31 1.05
CA LYS A 78 -5.71 -12.69 0.95
C LYS A 78 -6.88 -12.82 -0.02
N GLU A 79 -7.80 -11.85 0.01
CA GLU A 79 -9.02 -11.85 -0.80
C GLU A 79 -8.82 -11.21 -2.18
N ASP A 80 -7.64 -10.62 -2.41
CA ASP A 80 -7.28 -9.94 -3.66
C ASP A 80 -8.33 -8.91 -4.08
N ARG A 81 -8.68 -8.02 -3.16
CA ARG A 81 -9.63 -6.93 -3.41
C ARG A 81 -9.33 -5.70 -2.57
N THR A 82 -9.72 -4.54 -3.05
CA THR A 82 -9.72 -3.31 -2.24
C THR A 82 -10.67 -3.47 -1.06
N VAL A 83 -10.20 -3.10 0.13
CA VAL A 83 -11.01 -3.06 1.36
C VAL A 83 -11.07 -1.63 1.85
N LEU A 84 -12.28 -1.08 1.89
CA LEU A 84 -12.59 0.24 2.42
C LEU A 84 -13.34 0.08 3.75
N VAL A 85 -12.80 0.65 4.82
CA VAL A 85 -13.32 0.52 6.18
C VAL A 85 -13.69 1.88 6.74
N GLU A 86 -14.98 2.10 6.96
CA GLU A 86 -15.51 3.34 7.53
C GLU A 86 -15.19 3.51 9.01
N ASP A 87 -15.14 2.40 9.75
CA ASP A 87 -14.84 2.34 11.18
C ASP A 87 -14.04 1.05 11.49
N VAL A 88 -12.74 1.19 11.72
CA VAL A 88 -11.85 0.06 12.01
C VAL A 88 -12.22 -0.73 13.26
N HIS A 89 -12.90 -0.12 14.22
CA HIS A 89 -13.33 -0.78 15.45
C HIS A 89 -14.46 -1.80 15.21
N LYS A 90 -15.16 -1.68 14.08
CA LYS A 90 -16.22 -2.61 13.64
C LYS A 90 -15.68 -3.69 12.70
N PHE A 91 -14.43 -3.57 12.24
CA PHE A 91 -13.84 -4.55 11.34
C PHE A 91 -13.42 -5.79 12.12
N ALA A 92 -13.93 -6.96 11.75
CA ALA A 92 -13.65 -8.22 12.42
C ALA A 92 -12.16 -8.59 12.28
N GLY A 93 -11.48 -8.76 13.41
CA GLY A 93 -10.05 -9.12 13.43
C GLY A 93 -9.11 -7.94 13.12
N HIS A 94 -9.59 -6.71 13.26
CA HIS A 94 -8.74 -5.51 13.13
C HIS A 94 -7.47 -5.61 14.00
N ILE A 95 -6.33 -5.27 13.41
CA ILE A 95 -5.05 -5.14 14.11
C ILE A 95 -4.77 -3.64 14.25
N ALA A 96 -4.85 -3.13 15.46
CA ALA A 96 -4.54 -1.73 15.76
C ALA A 96 -3.03 -1.50 15.76
N CYS A 97 -2.43 -1.20 14.61
CA CYS A 97 -1.04 -0.77 14.51
C CYS A 97 -0.87 0.70 14.94
N ASP A 98 -1.87 1.55 14.72
CA ASP A 98 -2.03 2.86 15.34
C ASP A 98 -3.42 2.96 15.95
N ALA A 99 -3.48 3.14 17.28
CA ALA A 99 -4.74 3.30 18.01
C ALA A 99 -5.50 4.61 17.66
N ALA A 100 -4.86 5.55 16.96
CA ALA A 100 -5.47 6.80 16.54
C ALA A 100 -6.25 6.67 15.21
N SER A 101 -6.01 5.63 14.41
CA SER A 101 -6.70 5.41 13.14
C SER A 101 -8.14 4.96 13.37
N ASN A 102 -9.07 5.58 12.65
CA ASN A 102 -10.51 5.31 12.75
C ASN A 102 -11.10 4.79 11.43
N SER A 103 -10.55 5.15 10.29
CA SER A 103 -10.91 4.58 8.99
C SER A 103 -9.68 4.24 8.17
N GLU A 104 -9.81 3.35 7.20
CA GLU A 104 -8.69 2.78 6.46
C GLU A 104 -9.12 2.36 5.06
N ILE A 105 -8.24 2.48 4.08
CA ILE A 105 -8.39 1.89 2.75
C ILE A 105 -7.14 1.12 2.38
N VAL A 106 -7.31 -0.11 1.92
CA VAL A 106 -6.21 -0.99 1.51
C VAL A 106 -6.45 -1.52 0.11
N ILE A 107 -5.44 -1.41 -0.75
CA ILE A 107 -5.51 -1.77 -2.17
C ILE A 107 -4.40 -2.77 -2.49
N PRO A 108 -4.72 -3.97 -3.02
CA PRO A 108 -3.72 -4.94 -3.44
C PRO A 108 -2.87 -4.42 -4.60
N ILE A 109 -1.60 -4.81 -4.60
CA ILE A 109 -0.63 -4.53 -5.67
C ILE A 109 -0.21 -5.84 -6.30
N HIS A 110 -0.12 -5.87 -7.64
CA HIS A 110 0.12 -7.09 -8.41
C HIS A 110 1.42 -7.03 -9.22
N CYS A 111 1.99 -8.21 -9.42
CA CYS A 111 2.95 -8.49 -10.47
C CYS A 111 2.58 -9.83 -11.12
N ASN A 112 2.42 -9.84 -12.44
CA ASN A 112 2.00 -11.03 -13.21
C ASN A 112 0.73 -11.70 -12.65
N GLY A 113 -0.26 -10.90 -12.25
CA GLY A 113 -1.54 -11.37 -11.72
C GLY A 113 -1.49 -11.95 -10.31
N LYS A 114 -0.36 -11.81 -9.61
CA LYS A 114 -0.22 -12.23 -8.20
C LYS A 114 -0.11 -11.03 -7.29
N VAL A 115 -0.77 -11.08 -6.14
CA VAL A 115 -0.60 -10.06 -5.09
C VAL A 115 0.81 -10.13 -4.55
N ILE A 116 1.53 -9.00 -4.64
CA ILE A 116 2.91 -8.84 -4.13
C ILE A 116 2.99 -7.89 -2.95
N GLY A 117 1.91 -7.26 -2.59
CA GLY A 117 1.81 -6.32 -1.49
C GLY A 117 0.49 -5.59 -1.48
N VAL A 118 0.40 -4.57 -0.63
CA VAL A 118 -0.74 -3.66 -0.54
C VAL A 118 -0.27 -2.22 -0.35
N LEU A 119 -1.07 -1.28 -0.87
CA LEU A 119 -1.06 0.11 -0.44
C LEU A 119 -2.06 0.24 0.71
N ASP A 120 -1.64 0.86 1.79
CA ASP A 120 -2.42 1.09 3.00
C ASP A 120 -2.45 2.59 3.33
N ILE A 121 -3.63 3.14 3.59
CA ILE A 121 -3.83 4.54 3.98
C ILE A 121 -4.83 4.60 5.12
N ASP A 122 -4.41 5.26 6.21
CA ASP A 122 -5.21 5.43 7.43
C ASP A 122 -5.61 6.89 7.65
N SER A 123 -6.74 7.07 8.30
CA SER A 123 -7.22 8.37 8.78
C SER A 123 -7.67 8.29 10.24
N THR A 124 -7.47 9.40 10.98
CA THR A 124 -8.05 9.58 12.31
C THR A 124 -9.54 9.93 12.27
N SER A 125 -10.08 10.25 11.11
CA SER A 125 -11.51 10.49 10.91
C SER A 125 -12.24 9.20 10.59
N PHE A 126 -13.48 9.06 11.04
CA PHE A 126 -14.37 8.00 10.59
C PHE A 126 -14.85 8.28 9.17
N ASP A 127 -15.06 7.23 8.40
CA ASP A 127 -15.65 7.30 7.06
C ASP A 127 -14.95 8.32 6.13
N ARG A 128 -13.59 8.44 6.27
CA ARG A 128 -12.80 9.40 5.49
C ARG A 128 -12.76 9.04 4.02
N PHE A 129 -12.61 7.76 3.70
CA PHE A 129 -12.44 7.31 2.34
C PHE A 129 -13.79 7.02 1.68
N LYS A 130 -13.98 7.53 0.46
CA LYS A 130 -15.18 7.38 -0.35
C LYS A 130 -14.89 6.57 -1.62
N PHE A 131 -15.93 6.26 -2.35
CA PHE A 131 -15.79 5.52 -3.61
C PHE A 131 -14.89 6.24 -4.61
N GLU A 132 -14.92 7.58 -4.64
CA GLU A 132 -14.04 8.38 -5.48
C GLU A 132 -12.57 8.25 -5.09
N ASP A 133 -12.26 8.17 -3.79
CA ASP A 133 -10.93 7.90 -3.29
C ASP A 133 -10.46 6.50 -3.72
N GLN A 134 -11.34 5.49 -3.59
CA GLN A 134 -11.05 4.14 -4.03
C GLN A 134 -10.69 4.10 -5.52
N VAL A 135 -11.52 4.66 -6.38
CA VAL A 135 -11.28 4.70 -7.84
C VAL A 135 -9.96 5.39 -8.18
N GLY A 136 -9.71 6.54 -7.52
CA GLY A 136 -8.47 7.30 -7.73
C GLY A 136 -7.22 6.56 -7.26
N LEU A 137 -7.27 5.95 -6.09
CA LEU A 137 -6.16 5.19 -5.51
C LEU A 137 -5.89 3.87 -6.27
N GLU A 138 -6.93 3.19 -6.74
CA GLU A 138 -6.76 2.03 -7.61
C GLU A 138 -6.08 2.41 -8.94
N LYS A 139 -6.36 3.61 -9.47
CA LYS A 139 -5.65 4.15 -10.64
C LYS A 139 -4.18 4.45 -10.32
N PHE A 140 -3.90 5.04 -9.16
CA PHE A 140 -2.54 5.28 -8.68
C PHE A 140 -1.76 3.97 -8.55
N VAL A 141 -2.36 2.92 -7.97
CA VAL A 141 -1.74 1.59 -7.86
C VAL A 141 -1.45 1.00 -9.24
N ARG A 142 -2.36 1.12 -10.21
CA ARG A 142 -2.09 0.69 -11.60
C ARG A 142 -0.91 1.43 -12.24
N ALA A 143 -0.75 2.72 -11.96
CA ALA A 143 0.41 3.49 -12.41
C ALA A 143 1.71 2.98 -11.76
N LEU A 144 1.69 2.65 -10.48
CA LEU A 144 2.82 2.00 -9.80
C LEU A 144 3.17 0.65 -10.43
N GLU A 145 2.18 -0.21 -10.64
CA GLU A 145 2.37 -1.55 -11.24
C GLU A 145 2.99 -1.46 -12.63
N GLY A 146 2.58 -0.48 -13.44
CA GLY A 146 3.08 -0.27 -14.80
C GLY A 146 4.50 0.32 -14.88
N ASN A 147 4.97 0.99 -13.84
CA ASN A 147 6.23 1.74 -13.85
C ASN A 147 7.27 1.22 -12.83
N THR A 148 6.94 0.17 -12.06
CA THR A 148 7.81 -0.37 -11.01
C THR A 148 8.11 -1.84 -11.28
N ASP A 149 9.39 -2.24 -11.18
CA ASP A 149 9.78 -3.64 -11.36
C ASP A 149 9.57 -4.46 -10.09
N PHE A 150 8.31 -4.72 -9.76
CA PHE A 150 7.93 -5.58 -8.64
C PHE A 150 8.29 -7.05 -8.86
N CYS A 151 8.40 -7.49 -10.11
CA CYS A 151 8.75 -8.88 -10.41
C CYS A 151 10.19 -9.18 -10.02
N ARG A 152 11.08 -8.19 -10.11
CA ARG A 152 12.46 -8.27 -9.64
C ARG A 152 12.55 -8.45 -8.12
N TYR A 153 11.63 -7.87 -7.36
CA TYR A 153 11.54 -8.09 -5.92
C TYR A 153 11.36 -9.57 -5.57
N ASN A 154 10.48 -10.28 -6.28
CA ASN A 154 10.26 -11.71 -6.08
C ASN A 154 11.42 -12.61 -6.57
N GLY A 155 12.21 -12.17 -7.56
CA GLY A 155 13.32 -12.92 -8.12
C GLY A 155 14.64 -12.80 -7.33
N THR A 156 14.85 -11.70 -6.63
CA THR A 156 16.12 -11.43 -5.93
C THR A 156 16.32 -12.25 -4.66
N ARG A 157 15.26 -12.78 -4.04
CA ARG A 157 15.40 -13.61 -2.82
C ARG A 157 15.76 -15.07 -3.07
N GLU A 158 15.56 -15.58 -4.28
CA GLU A 158 15.96 -16.95 -4.63
C GLU A 158 17.40 -17.03 -5.18
N GLY A 159 17.97 -15.92 -5.65
CA GLY A 159 19.27 -15.90 -6.36
C GLY A 159 20.47 -15.38 -5.58
N GLN A 160 20.30 -14.57 -4.53
CA GLN A 160 21.41 -13.87 -3.86
C GLN A 160 22.13 -14.63 -2.75
N PHE A 161 21.75 -15.86 -2.43
CA PHE A 161 22.42 -16.67 -1.40
C PHE A 161 23.08 -17.93 -1.94
N LYS A 162 23.40 -18.01 -3.23
CA LYS A 162 24.08 -19.18 -3.83
C LYS A 162 25.52 -18.94 -4.26
N GLU A 163 26.12 -17.81 -3.95
CA GLU A 163 27.56 -17.60 -4.21
C GLU A 163 28.22 -16.91 -3.02
N GLN A 164 28.61 -17.69 -2.05
CA GLN A 164 29.83 -17.54 -1.22
C GLN A 164 30.29 -18.90 -0.74
#